data_5c9398619657701a8798b8bc8395468a
#
_entry.id   5c9398619657701a8798b8bc8395468a
#
_cell.length_a   1.000
_cell.length_b   1.000
_cell.length_c   1.000
_cell.angle_alpha   90.00
_cell.angle_beta   90.00
_cell.angle_gamma   90.00
#
_symmetry.space_group_name_H-M   'P 1'
#
loop_
_entity.id
_entity.type
_entity.pdbx_description
1 polymer ?
#
loop_
_entity_poly.entity_id
_entity_poly.type
_entity_poly.pdbx_seq_one_letter_code
_entity_poly.pdbx_strand_id
1 'polypeptide(L)'
;MQDALDAQSENPKKIFMDVYTDWCGPCKLLDKKTFRNPDVVKYVNEHFYAVKFDAEGNDEFTYQGNKFSNPDYVAGKRGRKPSHIFARSLRISGYPSMVFFDEKSNLIFPVTGFHTPQQLEIFLKLIQSDDYKQVTSQKMFKAYEKNFVGTFKG
;
A
#
# COMPACT_ATOMS: atom_id res chain seq x y z
N MET A 1 -3.30 3.35 10.37
CA MET A 1 -2.46 4.44 9.78
C MET A 1 -1.82 5.34 10.83
N GLN A 2 -2.52 5.69 11.87
CA GLN A 2 -1.97 6.59 12.91
C GLN A 2 -0.66 6.07 13.52
N ASP A 3 -0.60 4.79 13.87
CA ASP A 3 0.60 4.20 14.47
C ASP A 3 1.82 4.31 13.54
N ALA A 4 1.61 4.14 12.24
CA ALA A 4 2.68 4.25 11.25
C ALA A 4 3.17 5.69 11.11
N LEU A 5 2.25 6.67 11.12
CA LEU A 5 2.60 8.08 11.06
C LEU A 5 3.38 8.51 12.32
N ASP A 6 2.94 8.04 13.48
CA ASP A 6 3.62 8.31 14.77
C ASP A 6 5.02 7.68 14.76
N ALA A 7 5.15 6.45 14.26
CA ALA A 7 6.44 5.78 14.16
C ALA A 7 7.39 6.51 13.19
N GLN A 8 6.89 7.03 12.08
CA GLN A 8 7.69 7.81 11.14
C GLN A 8 8.29 9.08 11.77
N SER A 9 7.55 9.73 12.67
CA SER A 9 8.02 10.96 13.31
C SER A 9 9.22 10.72 14.21
N GLU A 10 9.37 9.51 14.76
CA GLU A 10 10.49 9.13 15.61
C GLU A 10 11.62 8.44 14.83
N ASN A 11 11.28 7.56 13.89
CA ASN A 11 12.23 6.81 13.09
C ASN A 11 11.74 6.77 11.64
N PRO A 12 12.23 7.66 10.77
CA PRO A 12 11.75 7.76 9.39
C PRO A 12 11.96 6.47 8.59
N LYS A 13 10.85 5.93 8.10
CA LYS A 13 10.79 4.83 7.14
C LYS A 13 9.59 5.07 6.23
N LYS A 14 9.64 4.54 5.02
CA LYS A 14 8.50 4.60 4.11
C LYS A 14 7.33 3.78 4.63
N ILE A 15 6.12 4.12 4.21
CA ILE A 15 4.89 3.38 4.53
C ILE A 15 4.46 2.57 3.32
N PHE A 16 4.11 1.32 3.56
CA PHE A 16 3.45 0.41 2.63
C PHE A 16 2.04 0.14 3.15
N MET A 17 1.03 0.61 2.42
CA MET A 17 -0.37 0.49 2.83
C MET A 17 -1.12 -0.45 1.90
N ASP A 18 -1.69 -1.52 2.46
CA ASP A 18 -2.63 -2.39 1.76
C ASP A 18 -4.05 -1.85 1.94
N VAL A 19 -4.62 -1.30 0.88
CA VAL A 19 -5.99 -0.79 0.87
C VAL A 19 -6.92 -1.87 0.34
N TYR A 20 -7.83 -2.33 1.18
CA TYR A 20 -8.73 -3.46 0.89
C TYR A 20 -10.16 -3.15 1.28
N THR A 21 -11.06 -4.04 0.89
CA THR A 21 -12.42 -4.12 1.41
C THR A 21 -12.72 -5.56 1.82
N ASP A 22 -13.72 -5.77 2.68
CA ASP A 22 -14.04 -7.10 3.19
C ASP A 22 -14.73 -8.02 2.16
N TRP A 23 -15.35 -7.44 1.12
CA TRP A 23 -16.02 -8.18 0.05
C TRP A 23 -15.09 -8.50 -1.14
N CYS A 24 -13.86 -8.08 -1.11
CA CYS A 24 -12.92 -8.16 -2.23
C CYS A 24 -12.22 -9.52 -2.30
N GLY A 25 -12.56 -10.33 -3.28
CA GLY A 25 -11.90 -11.63 -3.52
C GLY A 25 -10.40 -11.51 -3.80
N PRO A 26 -9.96 -10.66 -4.75
CA PRO A 26 -8.53 -10.46 -5.02
C PRO A 26 -7.73 -9.96 -3.82
N CYS A 27 -8.35 -9.19 -2.91
CA CYS A 27 -7.69 -8.76 -1.67
C CYS A 27 -7.36 -9.96 -0.77
N LYS A 28 -8.31 -10.88 -0.64
CA LYS A 28 -8.12 -12.12 0.14
C LYS A 28 -7.06 -13.00 -0.49
N LEU A 29 -7.01 -13.03 -1.82
CA LEU A 29 -6.00 -13.78 -2.55
C LEU A 29 -4.60 -13.17 -2.35
N LEU A 30 -4.49 -11.85 -2.36
CA LEU A 30 -3.25 -11.12 -2.08
C LEU A 30 -2.73 -11.43 -0.67
N ASP A 31 -3.61 -11.40 0.34
CA ASP A 31 -3.27 -11.80 1.70
C ASP A 31 -2.71 -13.21 1.77
N LYS A 32 -3.40 -14.15 1.10
CA LYS A 32 -3.06 -15.56 1.17
C LYS A 32 -1.79 -15.92 0.40
N LYS A 33 -1.61 -15.36 -0.79
CA LYS A 33 -0.56 -15.79 -1.73
C LYS A 33 0.70 -14.92 -1.67
N THR A 34 0.56 -13.62 -1.41
CA THR A 34 1.67 -12.67 -1.48
C THR A 34 2.12 -12.23 -0.09
N PHE A 35 1.21 -11.78 0.76
CA PHE A 35 1.57 -11.24 2.08
C PHE A 35 1.95 -12.29 3.12
N ARG A 36 1.79 -13.56 2.81
CA ARG A 36 2.34 -14.66 3.62
C ARG A 36 3.67 -15.21 3.11
N ASN A 37 4.12 -14.72 1.96
CA ASN A 37 5.41 -15.13 1.41
C ASN A 37 6.54 -14.64 2.32
N PRO A 38 7.47 -15.53 2.76
CA PRO A 38 8.52 -15.14 3.71
C PRO A 38 9.42 -14.02 3.22
N ASP A 39 9.74 -13.97 1.92
CA ASP A 39 10.60 -12.92 1.36
C ASP A 39 9.91 -11.56 1.39
N VAL A 40 8.61 -11.52 1.04
CA VAL A 40 7.79 -10.31 1.11
C VAL A 40 7.70 -9.81 2.56
N VAL A 41 7.35 -10.71 3.49
CA VAL A 41 7.22 -10.37 4.91
C VAL A 41 8.53 -9.79 5.46
N LYS A 42 9.65 -10.46 5.19
CA LYS A 42 10.96 -10.01 5.64
C LYS A 42 11.31 -8.63 5.08
N TYR A 43 11.16 -8.46 3.77
CA TYR A 43 11.52 -7.21 3.10
C TYR A 43 10.66 -6.03 3.57
N VAL A 44 9.35 -6.23 3.65
CA VAL A 44 8.43 -5.18 4.11
C VAL A 44 8.71 -4.80 5.56
N ASN A 45 8.91 -5.79 6.44
CA ASN A 45 9.20 -5.50 7.86
C ASN A 45 10.53 -4.76 8.06
N GLU A 46 11.54 -5.05 7.24
CA GLU A 46 12.84 -4.37 7.34
C GLU A 46 12.79 -2.92 6.84
N HIS A 47 12.04 -2.65 5.79
CA HIS A 47 12.17 -1.40 5.02
C HIS A 47 10.96 -0.48 5.09
N PHE A 48 9.81 -0.96 5.55
CA PHE A 48 8.57 -0.20 5.57
C PHE A 48 7.86 -0.30 6.90
N TYR A 49 7.00 0.66 7.19
CA TYR A 49 5.91 0.49 8.13
C TYR A 49 4.72 -0.04 7.35
N ALA A 50 4.29 -1.26 7.66
CA ALA A 50 3.17 -1.89 6.98
C ALA A 50 1.85 -1.47 7.62
N VAL A 51 0.91 -1.04 6.79
CA VAL A 51 -0.43 -0.62 7.22
C VAL A 51 -1.47 -1.40 6.44
N LYS A 52 -2.46 -1.95 7.14
CA LYS A 52 -3.64 -2.54 6.53
C LYS A 52 -4.80 -1.58 6.72
N PHE A 53 -5.36 -1.08 5.63
CA PHE A 53 -6.39 -0.05 5.66
C PHE A 53 -7.67 -0.54 4.99
N ASP A 54 -8.73 -0.68 5.80
CA ASP A 54 -10.07 -0.97 5.29
C ASP A 54 -10.67 0.30 4.69
N ALA A 55 -10.83 0.30 3.37
CA ALA A 55 -11.35 1.46 2.64
C ALA A 55 -12.80 1.80 2.98
N GLU A 56 -13.52 0.90 3.64
CA GLU A 56 -14.89 1.08 4.09
C GLU A 56 -15.02 0.96 5.62
N GLY A 57 -13.88 0.97 6.31
CA GLY A 57 -13.81 0.90 7.77
C GLY A 57 -14.04 2.24 8.46
N ASN A 58 -13.86 2.25 9.78
CA ASN A 58 -14.13 3.40 10.63
C ASN A 58 -12.90 3.95 11.35
N ASP A 59 -11.70 3.64 10.88
CA ASP A 59 -10.48 4.18 11.47
C ASP A 59 -10.46 5.71 11.41
N GLU A 60 -9.93 6.32 12.44
CA GLU A 60 -9.70 7.78 12.49
C GLU A 60 -8.22 8.05 12.68
N PHE A 61 -7.69 9.00 11.92
CA PHE A 61 -6.29 9.41 12.05
C PHE A 61 -6.10 10.82 11.50
N THR A 62 -4.99 11.43 11.91
CA THR A 62 -4.56 12.74 11.39
C THR A 62 -3.41 12.53 10.41
N TYR A 63 -3.61 12.97 9.18
CA TYR A 63 -2.62 12.88 8.11
C TYR A 63 -2.38 14.26 7.52
N GLN A 64 -1.12 14.72 7.55
CA GLN A 64 -0.70 16.04 7.06
C GLN A 64 -1.56 17.17 7.62
N GLY A 65 -1.84 17.11 8.93
CA GLY A 65 -2.60 18.15 9.63
C GLY A 65 -4.11 18.06 9.50
N ASN A 66 -4.63 17.11 8.72
CA ASN A 66 -6.06 16.92 8.50
C ASN A 66 -6.55 15.63 9.16
N LYS A 67 -7.69 15.70 9.82
CA LYS A 67 -8.34 14.53 10.41
C LYS A 67 -9.16 13.80 9.35
N PHE A 68 -8.91 12.50 9.20
CA PHE A 68 -9.63 11.62 8.29
C PHE A 68 -10.44 10.59 9.06
N SER A 69 -11.67 10.35 8.61
CA SER A 69 -12.59 9.40 9.21
C SER A 69 -13.55 8.85 8.16
N ASN A 70 -14.48 8.02 8.59
CA ASN A 70 -15.60 7.59 7.75
C ASN A 70 -16.91 7.90 8.47
N PRO A 71 -17.45 9.13 8.30
CA PRO A 71 -18.68 9.54 8.97
C PRO A 71 -19.91 8.73 8.54
N ASP A 72 -19.85 8.12 7.36
CA ASP A 72 -20.96 7.31 6.82
C ASP A 72 -20.77 5.82 7.07
N TYR A 73 -19.86 5.44 7.96
CA TYR A 73 -19.58 4.04 8.29
C TYR A 73 -20.85 3.32 8.77
N VAL A 74 -21.04 2.09 8.25
CA VAL A 74 -22.16 1.22 8.62
C VAL A 74 -21.61 -0.13 9.11
N ALA A 75 -21.84 -0.44 10.39
CA ALA A 75 -21.43 -1.71 10.97
C ALA A 75 -22.32 -2.86 10.50
N GLY A 76 -21.71 -4.04 10.27
CA GLY A 76 -22.43 -5.29 10.03
C GLY A 76 -23.10 -5.44 8.66
N LYS A 77 -22.97 -4.47 7.78
CA LYS A 77 -23.50 -4.55 6.41
C LYS A 77 -22.60 -5.44 5.54
N ARG A 78 -23.20 -6.27 4.71
CA ARG A 78 -22.48 -7.07 3.71
C ARG A 78 -22.38 -6.31 2.38
N GLY A 79 -21.33 -6.63 1.60
CA GLY A 79 -21.09 -6.02 0.31
C GLY A 79 -20.55 -4.61 0.42
N ARG A 80 -20.75 -3.83 -0.64
CA ARG A 80 -20.21 -2.47 -0.71
C ARG A 80 -20.85 -1.55 0.30
N LYS A 81 -20.01 -0.75 0.96
CA LYS A 81 -20.38 0.21 1.99
C LYS A 81 -19.77 1.57 1.65
N PRO A 82 -20.20 2.65 2.34
CA PRO A 82 -19.60 3.97 2.13
C PRO A 82 -18.09 3.96 2.36
N SER A 83 -17.37 4.60 1.46
CA SER A 83 -15.90 4.67 1.50
C SER A 83 -15.42 5.67 2.54
N HIS A 84 -14.35 5.30 3.22
CA HIS A 84 -13.58 6.20 4.08
C HIS A 84 -13.10 7.42 3.29
N ILE A 85 -13.09 8.59 3.90
CA ILE A 85 -12.68 9.85 3.25
C ILE A 85 -11.24 9.74 2.73
N PHE A 86 -10.34 9.12 3.50
CA PHE A 86 -8.95 8.94 3.07
C PHE A 86 -8.84 8.07 1.81
N ALA A 87 -9.62 6.99 1.72
CA ALA A 87 -9.64 6.14 0.53
C ALA A 87 -10.05 6.93 -0.72
N ARG A 88 -11.04 7.82 -0.59
CA ARG A 88 -11.45 8.69 -1.70
C ARG A 88 -10.34 9.66 -2.10
N SER A 89 -9.60 10.20 -1.14
CA SER A 89 -8.51 11.15 -1.39
C SER A 89 -7.33 10.51 -2.15
N LEU A 90 -7.14 9.21 -2.02
CA LEU A 90 -6.07 8.48 -2.70
C LEU A 90 -6.32 8.28 -4.20
N ARG A 91 -7.56 8.47 -4.66
CA ARG A 91 -7.96 8.33 -6.07
C ARG A 91 -7.57 6.98 -6.68
N ILE A 92 -7.69 5.91 -5.89
CA ILE A 92 -7.40 4.56 -6.35
C ILE A 92 -8.52 4.06 -7.25
N SER A 93 -8.16 3.23 -8.26
CA SER A 93 -9.11 2.76 -9.27
C SER A 93 -9.79 1.44 -8.93
N GLY A 94 -9.36 0.75 -7.88
CA GLY A 94 -9.92 -0.55 -7.50
C GLY A 94 -9.21 -1.16 -6.31
N TYR A 95 -9.63 -2.36 -5.93
CA TYR A 95 -9.09 -3.10 -4.79
C TYR A 95 -8.59 -4.47 -5.24
N PRO A 96 -7.50 -4.97 -4.61
CA PRO A 96 -6.67 -4.26 -3.66
C PRO A 96 -5.86 -3.15 -4.31
N SER A 97 -5.46 -2.17 -3.53
CA SER A 97 -4.45 -1.19 -3.95
C SER A 97 -3.38 -1.10 -2.89
N MET A 98 -2.14 -1.27 -3.32
CA MET A 98 -0.98 -1.09 -2.46
C MET A 98 -0.47 0.32 -2.67
N VAL A 99 -0.48 1.13 -1.61
CA VAL A 99 -0.15 2.56 -1.68
C VAL A 99 1.13 2.82 -0.90
N PHE A 100 2.04 3.55 -1.52
CA PHE A 100 3.34 3.85 -0.94
C PHE A 100 3.44 5.32 -0.54
N PHE A 101 4.04 5.56 0.62
CA PHE A 101 4.33 6.90 1.13
C PHE A 101 5.81 7.00 1.45
N ASP A 102 6.40 8.17 1.21
CA ASP A 102 7.80 8.40 1.54
C ASP A 102 8.01 8.60 3.06
N GLU A 103 9.25 8.85 3.46
CA GLU A 103 9.63 9.00 4.88
C GLU A 103 8.97 10.21 5.56
N LYS A 104 8.42 11.14 4.78
CA LYS A 104 7.68 12.32 5.28
C LYS A 104 6.17 12.18 5.09
N SER A 105 5.69 10.97 4.85
CA SER A 105 4.29 10.62 4.58
C SER A 105 3.70 11.25 3.31
N ASN A 106 4.53 11.67 2.37
CA ASN A 106 4.04 12.11 1.05
C ASN A 106 3.68 10.91 0.19
N LEU A 107 2.53 10.99 -0.46
CA LEU A 107 2.07 9.94 -1.36
C LEU A 107 3.03 9.76 -2.53
N ILE A 108 3.46 8.52 -2.80
CA ILE A 108 4.29 8.20 -3.95
C ILE A 108 3.39 7.79 -5.12
N PHE A 109 2.84 6.59 -5.10
CA PHE A 109 1.83 6.15 -6.07
C PHE A 109 1.17 4.85 -5.61
N PRO A 110 -0.03 4.51 -6.13
CA PRO A 110 -0.67 3.24 -5.88
C PRO A 110 -0.27 2.18 -6.90
N VAL A 111 -0.30 0.92 -6.47
CA VAL A 111 -0.17 -0.26 -7.34
C VAL A 111 -1.46 -1.06 -7.17
N THR A 112 -2.30 -1.10 -8.20
CA THR A 112 -3.63 -1.67 -8.13
C THR A 112 -3.66 -3.13 -8.61
N GLY A 113 -4.43 -3.95 -7.93
CA GLY A 113 -4.70 -5.33 -8.31
C GLY A 113 -3.81 -6.36 -7.62
N PHE A 114 -4.10 -7.61 -7.86
CA PHE A 114 -3.32 -8.73 -7.35
C PHE A 114 -1.94 -8.78 -8.00
N HIS A 115 -0.92 -8.98 -7.19
CA HIS A 115 0.46 -9.19 -7.63
C HIS A 115 1.05 -10.39 -6.90
N THR A 116 1.77 -11.23 -7.63
CA THR A 116 2.56 -12.31 -7.03
C THR A 116 3.73 -11.72 -6.24
N PRO A 117 4.38 -12.52 -5.35
CA PRO A 117 5.58 -12.03 -4.65
C PRO A 117 6.63 -11.45 -5.60
N GLN A 118 6.87 -12.11 -6.72
CA GLN A 118 7.87 -11.66 -7.70
C GLN A 118 7.45 -10.36 -8.41
N GLN A 119 6.17 -10.22 -8.72
CA GLN A 119 5.64 -8.99 -9.33
C GLN A 119 5.68 -7.82 -8.36
N LEU A 120 5.41 -8.07 -7.09
CA LEU A 120 5.48 -7.04 -6.05
C LEU A 120 6.91 -6.62 -5.75
N GLU A 121 7.85 -7.52 -5.84
CA GLU A 121 9.27 -7.28 -5.53
C GLU A 121 9.82 -6.07 -6.28
N ILE A 122 9.48 -5.93 -7.56
CA ILE A 122 9.95 -4.82 -8.40
C ILE A 122 9.54 -3.49 -7.79
N PHE A 123 8.28 -3.36 -7.38
CA PHE A 123 7.76 -2.13 -6.78
C PHE A 123 8.36 -1.86 -5.41
N LEU A 124 8.46 -2.88 -4.57
CA LEU A 124 9.05 -2.73 -3.23
C LEU A 124 10.49 -2.20 -3.32
N LYS A 125 11.28 -2.75 -4.23
CA LYS A 125 12.69 -2.37 -4.40
C LYS A 125 12.84 -1.02 -5.11
N LEU A 126 12.01 -0.75 -6.11
CA LEU A 126 11.98 0.54 -6.80
C LEU A 126 11.70 1.69 -5.81
N ILE A 127 10.75 1.49 -4.91
CA ILE A 127 10.35 2.49 -3.91
C ILE A 127 11.42 2.61 -2.82
N GLN A 128 11.85 1.49 -2.26
CA GLN A 128 12.78 1.48 -1.14
C GLN A 128 14.16 2.08 -1.50
N SER A 129 14.64 1.83 -2.70
CA SER A 129 15.93 2.35 -3.19
C SER A 129 15.91 3.82 -3.59
N ASP A 130 14.74 4.46 -3.62
CA ASP A 130 14.53 5.81 -4.18
C ASP A 130 14.69 5.89 -5.70
N ASP A 131 14.85 4.77 -6.39
CA ASP A 131 14.94 4.73 -7.86
C ASP A 131 13.67 5.27 -8.53
N TYR A 132 12.52 5.21 -7.84
CA TYR A 132 11.26 5.75 -8.35
C TYR A 132 11.36 7.24 -8.69
N LYS A 133 12.28 7.97 -8.07
CA LYS A 133 12.48 9.41 -8.32
C LYS A 133 13.03 9.68 -9.73
N GLN A 134 13.73 8.71 -10.32
CA GLN A 134 14.26 8.79 -11.67
C GLN A 134 13.36 8.08 -12.70
N VAL A 135 12.46 7.21 -12.27
CA VAL A 135 11.55 6.46 -13.16
C VAL A 135 10.23 7.21 -13.26
N THR A 136 10.17 8.17 -14.18
CA THR A 136 9.07 9.14 -14.28
C THR A 136 8.13 8.91 -15.46
N SER A 137 8.36 7.86 -16.24
CA SER A 137 7.53 7.52 -17.41
C SER A 137 7.33 6.01 -17.53
N GLN A 138 6.31 5.62 -18.30
CA GLN A 138 6.03 4.21 -18.59
C GLN A 138 7.23 3.54 -19.32
N LYS A 139 7.86 4.27 -20.22
CA LYS A 139 9.04 3.78 -20.95
C LYS A 139 10.22 3.52 -20.00
N MET A 140 10.45 4.42 -19.05
CA MET A 140 11.51 4.27 -18.05
C MET A 140 11.22 3.09 -17.12
N PHE A 141 9.96 2.90 -16.73
CA PHE A 141 9.57 1.76 -15.90
C PHE A 141 9.78 0.44 -16.64
N LYS A 142 9.44 0.35 -17.92
CA LYS A 142 9.67 -0.84 -18.73
C LYS A 142 11.17 -1.17 -18.84
N ALA A 143 12.01 -0.16 -18.99
CA ALA A 143 13.46 -0.32 -18.99
C ALA A 143 13.98 -0.82 -17.63
N TYR A 144 13.46 -0.27 -16.55
CA TYR A 144 13.79 -0.73 -15.19
C TYR A 144 13.39 -2.19 -14.99
N GLU A 145 12.17 -2.55 -15.38
CA GLU A 145 11.64 -3.91 -15.29
C GLU A 145 12.49 -4.90 -16.08
N LYS A 146 12.89 -4.54 -17.29
CA LYS A 146 13.72 -5.37 -18.16
C LYS A 146 15.08 -5.69 -17.54
N ASN A 147 15.67 -4.74 -16.82
CA ASN A 147 16.98 -4.89 -16.19
C ASN A 147 16.89 -5.41 -14.74
N PHE A 148 15.69 -5.56 -14.21
CA PHE A 148 15.50 -5.98 -12.83
C PHE A 148 15.79 -7.47 -12.66
N VAL A 149 16.59 -7.80 -11.63
CA VAL A 149 16.87 -9.20 -11.26
C VAL A 149 16.20 -9.48 -9.93
N GLY A 150 15.15 -10.29 -9.95
CA GLY A 150 14.41 -10.64 -8.75
C GLY A 150 15.11 -11.69 -7.90
N THR A 151 14.85 -11.63 -6.58
CA THR A 151 15.38 -12.59 -5.61
C THR A 151 14.29 -13.28 -4.80
N PHE A 152 13.05 -12.78 -4.84
CA PHE A 152 11.94 -13.39 -4.10
C PHE A 152 11.53 -14.72 -4.73
N LYS A 153 11.25 -15.69 -3.86
CA LYS A 153 10.77 -17.02 -4.25
C LYS A 153 9.26 -17.11 -4.04
N GLY A 154 8.59 -17.69 -5.02
CA GLY A 154 7.14 -17.84 -4.98
C GLY A 154 6.62 -18.95 -4.09
#